data_292f962774c2bf8b50dba594e1885a72
#
_entry.id   292f962774c2bf8b50dba594e1885a72
#
_cell.length_a   1.000
_cell.length_b   1.000
_cell.length_c   1.000
_cell.angle_alpha   90.00
_cell.angle_beta   90.00
_cell.angle_gamma   90.00
#
_symmetry.space_group_name_H-M   'P 1'
#
loop_
_entity.id
_entity.type
_entity.pdbx_description
1 polymer ?
#
loop_
_entity_poly.entity_id
_entity_poly.type
_entity_poly.pdbx_seq_one_letter_code
_entity_poly.pdbx_strand_id
1 'polypeptide(L)'
;MTPSHCPNFTLSRVKLCTLSGLTVALALVPEAIAFAFVAQVHPLTGLYAAFIMGLITAAFGGRPGMISGATGALAVVMVALVVQHGVEYLFATVVLMGLLQIAFGLLKLGKFIRMVPFPVMLGFVNGLAIVIFLAQMGHFKMLGPDGVPAWMTGTKLYAMLGLIALTMAIIYLLPRLTRVIPSALAGIATVSFLVIFFGIDTKTVGDMASIEGGLPQFHFPQVPLSWETLKIIFPYSLILASIGLIESLLTLNLIDEMTDTRGKPNRECVAQGGANVVTGFFGGMGGCAMIGQSMINVNNGATQRLSGIAAALFLLSFILFASQWIAMIPLAALIGLMFVVSQKTFAWGSLTAMRSVPRSDALVVVAVTVITVLTDLAIAVVTGVIISALVFAWQHAKHIKVNTYLDGKGWKVYELEGTLFFASTAEFQTLFTPKEDPEEVVVEFRRARVMDHSAVEAIDSLATRYQQAGKRLHLRHLSPDCLDVLEKAKDMVEIHVGEDPHYHLADDKLG
;
A
#
# COMPACT_ATOMS: atom_id res chain seq x y z
N MET A 1 -13.51 -21.46 -24.98
CA MET A 1 -14.75 -21.72 -24.22
C MET A 1 -14.91 -20.59 -23.23
N THR A 2 -15.82 -19.67 -23.47
CA THR A 2 -16.14 -18.53 -22.60
C THR A 2 -16.95 -19.04 -21.42
N PRO A 3 -16.53 -18.78 -20.16
CA PRO A 3 -17.39 -19.10 -19.02
C PRO A 3 -18.49 -18.04 -18.94
N SER A 4 -19.69 -18.47 -19.27
CA SER A 4 -20.93 -17.73 -19.10
C SER A 4 -21.11 -17.32 -17.62
N HIS A 5 -21.02 -16.02 -17.35
CA HIS A 5 -21.41 -15.42 -16.08
C HIS A 5 -22.94 -15.45 -15.94
N CYS A 6 -23.51 -16.59 -15.56
CA CYS A 6 -24.84 -16.65 -14.99
C CYS A 6 -24.71 -16.57 -13.46
N PRO A 7 -25.40 -15.65 -12.76
CA PRO A 7 -25.49 -15.64 -11.32
C PRO A 7 -26.45 -16.74 -10.86
N ASN A 8 -26.02 -17.99 -10.88
CA ASN A 8 -26.80 -19.06 -10.27
C ASN A 8 -26.71 -18.90 -8.75
N PHE A 9 -27.69 -18.22 -8.16
CA PHE A 9 -27.99 -18.22 -6.74
C PHE A 9 -28.46 -19.60 -6.32
N THR A 10 -27.56 -20.54 -6.22
CA THR A 10 -27.84 -21.84 -5.61
C THR A 10 -27.88 -21.66 -4.10
N LEU A 11 -28.87 -22.22 -3.41
CA LEU A 11 -29.04 -22.13 -1.95
C LEU A 11 -27.72 -22.48 -1.20
N SER A 12 -26.96 -23.44 -1.71
CA SER A 12 -25.70 -23.86 -1.13
C SER A 12 -24.63 -22.74 -1.21
N ARG A 13 -24.60 -21.94 -2.27
CA ARG A 13 -23.68 -20.78 -2.42
C ARG A 13 -24.07 -19.63 -1.50
N VAL A 14 -25.36 -19.35 -1.36
CA VAL A 14 -25.86 -18.34 -0.40
C VAL A 14 -25.44 -18.74 1.01
N LYS A 15 -25.67 -20.01 1.41
CA LYS A 15 -25.23 -20.53 2.70
C LYS A 15 -23.73 -20.39 2.91
N LEU A 16 -22.92 -20.74 1.91
CA LEU A 16 -21.46 -20.62 1.97
C LEU A 16 -21.02 -19.16 2.16
N CYS A 17 -21.54 -18.23 1.35
CA CYS A 17 -21.24 -16.81 1.46
C CYS A 17 -21.65 -16.21 2.80
N THR A 18 -22.82 -16.60 3.33
CA THR A 18 -23.30 -16.13 4.63
C THR A 18 -22.42 -16.64 5.78
N LEU A 19 -22.05 -17.92 5.76
CA LEU A 19 -21.17 -18.51 6.79
C LEU A 19 -19.75 -17.93 6.72
N SER A 20 -19.21 -17.71 5.51
CA SER A 20 -17.93 -17.04 5.34
C SER A 20 -18.00 -15.60 5.84
N GLY A 21 -19.08 -14.87 5.53
CA GLY A 21 -19.31 -13.52 6.03
C GLY A 21 -19.37 -13.46 7.56
N LEU A 22 -20.02 -14.42 8.19
CA LEU A 22 -20.05 -14.54 9.65
C LEU A 22 -18.64 -14.77 10.24
N THR A 23 -17.86 -15.66 9.63
CA THR A 23 -16.49 -15.93 10.05
C THR A 23 -15.62 -14.68 9.95
N VAL A 24 -15.76 -13.94 8.86
CA VAL A 24 -15.05 -12.66 8.65
C VAL A 24 -15.48 -11.62 9.67
N ALA A 25 -16.79 -11.46 9.93
CA ALA A 25 -17.30 -10.51 10.92
C ALA A 25 -16.77 -10.79 12.33
N LEU A 26 -16.73 -12.06 12.73
CA LEU A 26 -16.16 -12.48 14.02
C LEU A 26 -14.66 -12.18 14.16
N ALA A 27 -13.91 -12.22 13.06
CA ALA A 27 -12.51 -11.83 13.06
C ALA A 27 -12.33 -10.30 13.06
N LEU A 28 -13.24 -9.56 12.39
CA LEU A 28 -13.16 -8.10 12.25
C LEU A 28 -13.43 -7.35 13.56
N VAL A 29 -14.37 -7.84 14.40
CA VAL A 29 -14.74 -7.14 15.64
C VAL A 29 -13.52 -6.83 16.51
N PRO A 30 -12.70 -7.79 16.94
CA PRO A 30 -11.56 -7.51 17.79
C PRO A 30 -10.46 -6.70 17.09
N GLU A 31 -10.27 -6.89 15.78
CA GLU A 31 -9.29 -6.13 15.03
C GLU A 31 -9.69 -4.66 14.88
N ALA A 32 -10.95 -4.37 14.56
CA ALA A 32 -11.46 -3.01 14.45
C ALA A 32 -11.35 -2.24 15.77
N ILE A 33 -11.64 -2.91 16.90
CA ILE A 33 -11.49 -2.35 18.25
C ILE A 33 -10.01 -2.06 18.55
N ALA A 34 -9.14 -3.02 18.26
CA ALA A 34 -7.71 -2.88 18.51
C ALA A 34 -7.09 -1.75 17.66
N PHE A 35 -7.49 -1.61 16.41
CA PHE A 35 -7.04 -0.50 15.56
C PHE A 35 -7.61 0.86 15.99
N ALA A 36 -8.84 0.90 16.53
CA ALA A 36 -9.37 2.11 17.12
C ALA A 36 -8.52 2.55 18.33
N PHE A 37 -8.10 1.62 19.19
CA PHE A 37 -7.19 1.92 20.29
C PHE A 37 -5.81 2.40 19.81
N VAL A 38 -5.27 1.78 18.75
CA VAL A 38 -4.03 2.27 18.12
C VAL A 38 -4.20 3.70 17.63
N ALA A 39 -5.32 4.04 16.99
CA ALA A 39 -5.62 5.38 16.50
C ALA A 39 -6.01 6.37 17.63
N GLN A 40 -6.04 5.94 18.90
CA GLN A 40 -6.46 6.76 20.05
C GLN A 40 -7.91 7.27 19.94
N VAL A 41 -8.79 6.47 19.33
CA VAL A 41 -10.21 6.80 19.16
C VAL A 41 -11.11 5.80 19.87
N HIS A 42 -12.37 6.16 20.02
CA HIS A 42 -13.37 5.30 20.64
C HIS A 42 -13.55 3.99 19.84
N PRO A 43 -13.70 2.82 20.49
CA PRO A 43 -13.87 1.52 19.80
C PRO A 43 -14.98 1.49 18.74
N LEU A 44 -16.09 2.16 19.00
CA LEU A 44 -17.20 2.26 18.02
C LEU A 44 -16.78 2.96 16.71
N THR A 45 -15.86 3.91 16.78
CA THR A 45 -15.32 4.58 15.57
C THR A 45 -14.66 3.58 14.62
N GLY A 46 -13.93 2.59 15.15
CA GLY A 46 -13.36 1.50 14.37
C GLY A 46 -14.41 0.51 13.86
N LEU A 47 -15.36 0.16 14.69
CA LEU A 47 -16.45 -0.76 14.32
C LEU A 47 -17.37 -0.14 13.26
N TYR A 48 -17.72 1.13 13.35
CA TYR A 48 -18.49 1.84 12.34
C TYR A 48 -17.73 1.94 11.01
N ALA A 49 -16.43 2.21 11.07
CA ALA A 49 -15.58 2.18 9.89
C ALA A 49 -15.61 0.80 9.22
N ALA A 50 -15.43 -0.28 9.98
CA ALA A 50 -15.45 -1.65 9.45
C ALA A 50 -16.81 -2.01 8.82
N PHE A 51 -17.92 -1.61 9.46
CA PHE A 51 -19.27 -1.83 8.95
C PHE A 51 -19.50 -1.08 7.63
N ILE A 52 -19.30 0.24 7.61
CA ILE A 52 -19.63 1.10 6.46
C ILE A 52 -18.71 0.79 5.28
N MET A 53 -17.39 0.69 5.55
CA MET A 53 -16.42 0.29 4.53
C MET A 53 -16.76 -1.07 3.94
N GLY A 54 -16.98 -2.07 4.80
CA GLY A 54 -17.34 -3.43 4.38
C GLY A 54 -18.58 -3.47 3.53
N LEU A 55 -19.66 -2.76 3.92
CA LEU A 55 -20.93 -2.74 3.21
C LEU A 55 -20.81 -2.08 1.83
N ILE A 56 -20.27 -0.86 1.78
CA ILE A 56 -20.22 -0.06 0.54
C ILE A 56 -19.26 -0.69 -0.46
N THR A 57 -18.08 -1.11 -0.03
CA THR A 57 -17.09 -1.69 -0.94
C THR A 57 -17.51 -3.07 -1.43
N ALA A 58 -18.16 -3.90 -0.60
CA ALA A 58 -18.74 -5.17 -1.06
C ALA A 58 -19.82 -4.97 -2.10
N ALA A 59 -20.70 -3.95 -1.92
CA ALA A 59 -21.77 -3.65 -2.86
C ALA A 59 -21.27 -3.03 -4.17
N PHE A 60 -20.40 -2.03 -4.10
CA PHE A 60 -20.02 -1.18 -5.24
C PHE A 60 -18.59 -1.39 -5.71
N GLY A 61 -17.70 -2.03 -4.95
CA GLY A 61 -16.29 -2.20 -5.23
C GLY A 61 -15.99 -2.88 -6.57
N GLY A 62 -14.75 -2.75 -7.00
CA GLY A 62 -14.24 -3.31 -8.24
C GLY A 62 -13.94 -4.81 -8.17
N ARG A 63 -13.83 -5.36 -6.95
CA ARG A 63 -13.44 -6.75 -6.73
C ARG A 63 -14.41 -7.49 -5.79
N PRO A 64 -15.30 -8.36 -6.29
CA PRO A 64 -16.12 -9.23 -5.46
C PRO A 64 -15.26 -10.19 -4.62
N GLY A 65 -15.72 -10.47 -3.40
CA GLY A 65 -15.01 -11.35 -2.46
C GLY A 65 -13.94 -10.65 -1.62
N MET A 66 -13.56 -9.42 -1.96
CA MET A 66 -12.68 -8.60 -1.15
C MET A 66 -13.42 -8.01 0.06
N ILE A 67 -12.74 -7.91 1.19
CA ILE A 67 -13.25 -7.36 2.44
C ILE A 67 -12.49 -6.09 2.78
N SER A 68 -13.22 -5.04 3.13
CA SER A 68 -12.67 -3.77 3.59
C SER A 68 -13.11 -3.46 5.02
N GLY A 69 -12.30 -2.69 5.74
CA GLY A 69 -12.59 -2.29 7.11
C GLY A 69 -11.52 -1.34 7.64
N ALA A 70 -11.55 -1.08 8.95
CA ALA A 70 -10.49 -0.35 9.63
C ALA A 70 -9.17 -1.14 9.56
N THR A 71 -8.04 -0.48 9.26
CA THR A 71 -6.74 -1.13 9.11
C THR A 71 -5.68 -0.49 9.98
N GLY A 72 -4.69 -1.30 10.39
CA GLY A 72 -3.58 -0.85 11.21
C GLY A 72 -2.71 0.20 10.53
N ALA A 73 -2.53 0.10 9.21
CA ALA A 73 -1.75 1.05 8.42
C ALA A 73 -2.30 2.48 8.50
N LEU A 74 -3.62 2.61 8.41
CA LEU A 74 -4.29 3.91 8.55
C LEU A 74 -4.34 4.36 10.01
N ALA A 75 -4.62 3.43 10.95
CA ALA A 75 -4.72 3.73 12.37
C ALA A 75 -3.47 4.42 12.93
N VAL A 76 -2.29 3.94 12.55
CA VAL A 76 -1.01 4.52 13.01
C VAL A 76 -0.83 5.96 12.56
N VAL A 77 -1.17 6.29 11.33
CA VAL A 77 -1.05 7.66 10.79
C VAL A 77 -2.02 8.62 11.49
N MET A 78 -3.18 8.12 11.90
CA MET A 78 -4.21 8.92 12.56
C MET A 78 -3.83 9.37 13.96
N VAL A 79 -2.91 8.66 14.65
CA VAL A 79 -2.53 8.95 16.05
C VAL A 79 -2.10 10.40 16.21
N ALA A 80 -1.16 10.87 15.41
CA ALA A 80 -0.62 12.22 15.53
C ALA A 80 -1.70 13.28 15.35
N LEU A 81 -2.59 13.10 14.36
CA LEU A 81 -3.71 14.00 14.10
C LEU A 81 -4.69 14.03 15.27
N VAL A 82 -5.08 12.87 15.80
CA VAL A 82 -6.06 12.75 16.87
C VAL A 82 -5.52 13.35 18.17
N VAL A 83 -4.25 13.08 18.51
CA VAL A 83 -3.62 13.59 19.74
C VAL A 83 -3.45 15.12 19.69
N GLN A 84 -3.12 15.69 18.53
CA GLN A 84 -2.86 17.12 18.38
C GLN A 84 -4.12 17.96 18.14
N HIS A 85 -5.08 17.43 17.39
CA HIS A 85 -6.23 18.22 16.91
C HIS A 85 -7.59 17.62 17.29
N GLY A 86 -7.61 16.40 17.80
CA GLY A 86 -8.84 15.73 18.21
C GLY A 86 -9.53 14.96 17.10
N VAL A 87 -10.60 14.26 17.49
CA VAL A 87 -11.30 13.27 16.65
C VAL A 87 -12.11 13.90 15.51
N GLU A 88 -12.58 15.14 15.70
CA GLU A 88 -13.33 15.87 14.67
C GLU A 88 -12.49 16.17 13.43
N TYR A 89 -11.22 16.52 13.64
CA TYR A 89 -10.26 16.67 12.54
C TYR A 89 -9.99 15.34 11.81
N LEU A 90 -10.03 14.22 12.54
CA LEU A 90 -9.94 12.90 11.91
C LEU A 90 -11.13 12.66 10.98
N PHE A 91 -12.37 12.93 11.41
CA PHE A 91 -13.54 12.74 10.57
C PHE A 91 -13.50 13.59 9.29
N ALA A 92 -13.12 14.86 9.44
CA ALA A 92 -12.91 15.76 8.29
C ALA A 92 -11.81 15.24 7.35
N THR A 93 -10.72 14.72 7.92
CA THR A 93 -9.62 14.11 7.17
C THR A 93 -10.07 12.88 6.39
N VAL A 94 -10.90 12.02 6.98
CA VAL A 94 -11.45 10.82 6.33
C VAL A 94 -12.38 11.19 5.17
N VAL A 95 -13.20 12.23 5.32
CA VAL A 95 -14.01 12.74 4.21
C VAL A 95 -13.13 13.22 3.05
N LEU A 96 -12.12 14.04 3.33
CA LEU A 96 -11.20 14.55 2.32
C LEU A 96 -10.37 13.42 1.68
N MET A 97 -9.90 12.46 2.47
CA MET A 97 -9.27 11.22 2.02
C MET A 97 -10.15 10.51 0.98
N GLY A 98 -11.43 10.33 1.30
CA GLY A 98 -12.37 9.68 0.41
C GLY A 98 -12.58 10.44 -0.91
N LEU A 99 -12.67 11.78 -0.86
CA LEU A 99 -12.76 12.61 -2.06
C LEU A 99 -11.51 12.50 -2.95
N LEU A 100 -10.31 12.47 -2.35
CA LEU A 100 -9.06 12.25 -3.07
C LEU A 100 -9.03 10.87 -3.75
N GLN A 101 -9.50 9.83 -3.06
CA GLN A 101 -9.57 8.47 -3.61
C GLN A 101 -10.57 8.37 -4.78
N ILE A 102 -11.72 9.05 -4.69
CA ILE A 102 -12.69 9.16 -5.80
C ILE A 102 -12.03 9.86 -6.99
N ALA A 103 -11.37 11.00 -6.77
CA ALA A 103 -10.68 11.73 -7.82
C ALA A 103 -9.61 10.84 -8.50
N PHE A 104 -8.83 10.09 -7.72
CA PHE A 104 -7.83 9.15 -8.22
C PHE A 104 -8.45 8.08 -9.12
N GLY A 105 -9.58 7.51 -8.71
CA GLY A 105 -10.32 6.51 -9.50
C GLY A 105 -10.91 7.08 -10.80
N LEU A 106 -11.49 8.28 -10.75
CA LEU A 106 -12.08 8.97 -11.93
C LEU A 106 -11.00 9.39 -12.94
N LEU A 107 -9.85 9.85 -12.47
CA LEU A 107 -8.69 10.21 -13.30
C LEU A 107 -7.95 8.98 -13.83
N LYS A 108 -8.43 7.76 -13.53
CA LYS A 108 -7.83 6.47 -13.94
C LYS A 108 -6.36 6.31 -13.50
N LEU A 109 -6.01 6.92 -12.36
CA LEU A 109 -4.66 6.89 -11.81
C LEU A 109 -4.33 5.60 -11.04
N GLY A 110 -5.28 4.67 -10.90
CA GLY A 110 -5.06 3.37 -10.26
C GLY A 110 -3.92 2.54 -10.87
N LYS A 111 -3.54 2.83 -12.12
CA LYS A 111 -2.38 2.23 -12.76
C LYS A 111 -1.03 2.68 -12.15
N PHE A 112 -0.93 3.90 -11.62
CA PHE A 112 0.32 4.43 -11.06
C PHE A 112 0.74 3.76 -9.75
N ILE A 113 -0.21 3.17 -9.01
CA ILE A 113 0.12 2.42 -7.78
C ILE A 113 0.94 1.16 -8.07
N ARG A 114 0.80 0.61 -9.28
CA ARG A 114 1.67 -0.49 -9.75
C ARG A 114 3.15 -0.07 -9.93
N MET A 115 3.43 1.23 -9.91
CA MET A 115 4.79 1.76 -10.01
C MET A 115 5.54 1.78 -8.67
N VAL A 116 4.87 1.48 -7.55
CA VAL A 116 5.55 1.36 -6.26
C VAL A 116 6.46 0.11 -6.30
N PRO A 117 7.78 0.28 -6.19
CA PRO A 117 8.70 -0.84 -6.27
C PRO A 117 8.54 -1.84 -5.13
N PHE A 118 8.70 -3.12 -5.42
CA PHE A 118 8.55 -4.18 -4.44
C PHE A 118 9.42 -4.01 -3.16
N PRO A 119 10.69 -3.55 -3.24
CA PRO A 119 11.49 -3.27 -2.03
C PRO A 119 10.88 -2.22 -1.12
N VAL A 120 10.26 -1.16 -1.69
CA VAL A 120 9.56 -0.13 -0.90
C VAL A 120 8.37 -0.72 -0.16
N MET A 121 7.62 -1.58 -0.82
CA MET A 121 6.49 -2.29 -0.23
C MET A 121 6.91 -3.19 0.94
N LEU A 122 7.98 -3.97 0.77
CA LEU A 122 8.53 -4.79 1.84
C LEU A 122 8.97 -3.96 3.04
N GLY A 123 9.69 -2.86 2.78
CA GLY A 123 10.14 -1.94 3.83
C GLY A 123 8.96 -1.31 4.59
N PHE A 124 7.92 -0.88 3.87
CA PHE A 124 6.69 -0.35 4.44
C PHE A 124 5.98 -1.37 5.34
N VAL A 125 5.76 -2.59 4.85
CA VAL A 125 5.06 -3.64 5.61
C VAL A 125 5.85 -4.03 6.86
N ASN A 126 7.17 -4.11 6.79
CA ASN A 126 8.02 -4.39 7.94
C ASN A 126 7.98 -3.25 8.97
N GLY A 127 8.07 -2.00 8.51
CA GLY A 127 7.95 -0.83 9.36
C GLY A 127 6.59 -0.77 10.05
N LEU A 128 5.51 -0.99 9.31
CA LEU A 128 4.14 -1.07 9.85
C LEU A 128 4.02 -2.13 10.95
N ALA A 129 4.55 -3.33 10.73
CA ALA A 129 4.53 -4.39 11.72
C ALA A 129 5.23 -3.99 13.03
N ILE A 130 6.39 -3.34 12.92
CA ILE A 130 7.14 -2.84 14.08
C ILE A 130 6.33 -1.74 14.81
N VAL A 131 5.73 -0.81 14.08
CA VAL A 131 4.94 0.28 14.68
C VAL A 131 3.70 -0.28 15.38
N ILE A 132 2.98 -1.25 14.79
CA ILE A 132 1.87 -1.93 15.46
C ILE A 132 2.33 -2.58 16.78
N PHE A 133 3.48 -3.24 16.78
CA PHE A 133 4.06 -3.83 17.99
C PHE A 133 4.39 -2.78 19.04
N LEU A 134 5.06 -1.70 18.65
CA LEU A 134 5.46 -0.62 19.57
C LEU A 134 4.24 0.12 20.15
N ALA A 135 3.17 0.28 19.38
CA ALA A 135 1.93 0.89 19.86
C ALA A 135 1.34 0.12 21.07
N GLN A 136 1.51 -1.21 21.11
CA GLN A 136 1.03 -2.01 22.24
C GLN A 136 1.83 -1.75 23.53
N MET A 137 3.06 -1.24 23.45
CA MET A 137 3.88 -0.96 24.63
C MET A 137 3.27 0.15 25.50
N GLY A 138 2.46 1.03 24.92
CA GLY A 138 1.72 2.04 25.67
C GLY A 138 0.77 1.46 26.73
N HIS A 139 0.18 0.31 26.48
CA HIS A 139 -0.75 -0.36 27.39
C HIS A 139 -0.10 -0.99 28.63
N PHE A 140 1.23 -1.14 28.63
CA PHE A 140 2.00 -1.58 29.79
C PHE A 140 2.36 -0.44 30.76
N LYS A 141 1.89 0.78 30.48
CA LYS A 141 2.06 1.93 31.37
C LYS A 141 0.80 2.17 32.20
N MET A 142 0.99 2.48 33.47
CA MET A 142 -0.04 2.91 34.40
C MET A 142 0.30 4.28 34.95
N LEU A 143 -0.70 5.05 35.35
CA LEU A 143 -0.48 6.28 36.11
C LEU A 143 0.08 5.91 37.49
N GLY A 144 1.32 6.32 37.74
CA GLY A 144 1.94 6.19 39.07
C GLY A 144 1.27 7.09 40.13
N PRO A 145 1.66 6.95 41.41
CA PRO A 145 1.13 7.80 42.48
C PRO A 145 1.34 9.30 42.23
N ASP A 146 2.36 9.64 41.44
CA ASP A 146 2.72 11.03 41.12
C ASP A 146 2.04 11.55 39.84
N GLY A 147 1.06 10.78 39.26
CA GLY A 147 0.39 11.13 38.05
C GLY A 147 1.26 10.94 36.76
N VAL A 148 2.48 10.43 36.87
CA VAL A 148 3.39 10.19 35.76
C VAL A 148 3.20 8.76 35.24
N PRO A 149 3.13 8.54 33.92
CA PRO A 149 3.06 7.20 33.33
C PRO A 149 4.29 6.38 33.70
N ALA A 150 4.14 5.35 34.51
CA ALA A 150 5.20 4.39 34.89
C ALA A 150 4.91 3.01 34.32
N TRP A 151 5.97 2.23 34.06
CA TRP A 151 5.81 0.85 33.63
C TRP A 151 5.12 0.02 34.71
N MET A 152 4.17 -0.81 34.29
CA MET A 152 3.47 -1.76 35.15
C MET A 152 4.48 -2.73 35.78
N THR A 153 4.35 -3.02 37.07
CA THR A 153 5.23 -3.91 37.82
C THR A 153 4.44 -4.89 38.70
N GLY A 154 5.10 -5.94 39.17
CA GLY A 154 4.51 -6.89 40.12
C GLY A 154 3.49 -7.84 39.49
N THR A 155 2.56 -8.32 40.31
CA THR A 155 1.57 -9.35 39.93
C THR A 155 0.68 -8.93 38.76
N LYS A 156 0.35 -7.65 38.62
CA LYS A 156 -0.45 -7.13 37.50
C LYS A 156 0.25 -7.29 36.16
N LEU A 157 1.57 -7.06 36.10
CA LEU A 157 2.36 -7.28 34.90
C LEU A 157 2.41 -8.78 34.53
N TYR A 158 2.66 -9.66 35.52
CA TYR A 158 2.70 -11.08 35.26
C TYR A 158 1.36 -11.66 34.80
N ALA A 159 0.24 -11.19 35.41
CA ALA A 159 -1.10 -11.58 34.99
C ALA A 159 -1.37 -11.12 33.53
N MET A 160 -1.04 -9.88 33.19
CA MET A 160 -1.19 -9.35 31.84
C MET A 160 -0.35 -10.12 30.83
N LEU A 161 0.93 -10.39 31.12
CA LEU A 161 1.82 -11.17 30.23
C LEU A 161 1.31 -12.61 30.09
N GLY A 162 0.84 -13.24 31.17
CA GLY A 162 0.27 -14.59 31.13
C GLY A 162 -0.98 -14.67 30.25
N LEU A 163 -1.90 -13.71 30.33
CA LEU A 163 -3.10 -13.62 29.49
C LEU A 163 -2.75 -13.35 28.02
N ILE A 164 -1.76 -12.48 27.76
CA ILE A 164 -1.24 -12.23 26.42
C ILE A 164 -0.65 -13.51 25.82
N ALA A 165 0.25 -14.18 26.58
CA ALA A 165 0.87 -15.43 26.13
C ALA A 165 -0.16 -16.53 25.86
N LEU A 166 -1.18 -16.64 26.70
CA LEU A 166 -2.28 -17.59 26.52
C LEU A 166 -3.08 -17.27 25.25
N THR A 167 -3.42 -16.01 25.01
CA THR A 167 -4.11 -15.58 23.78
C THR A 167 -3.29 -15.94 22.55
N MET A 168 -2.00 -15.61 22.54
CA MET A 168 -1.09 -15.95 21.45
C MET A 168 -0.99 -17.47 21.24
N ALA A 169 -0.86 -18.23 22.32
CA ALA A 169 -0.78 -19.69 22.25
C ALA A 169 -2.03 -20.29 21.60
N ILE A 170 -3.23 -19.84 22.00
CA ILE A 170 -4.47 -20.30 21.40
C ILE A 170 -4.52 -19.96 19.92
N ILE A 171 -4.16 -18.71 19.54
CA ILE A 171 -4.18 -18.27 18.13
C ILE A 171 -3.24 -19.09 17.26
N TYR A 172 -2.09 -19.56 17.80
CA TYR A 172 -1.13 -20.39 17.04
C TYR A 172 -1.46 -21.89 17.05
N LEU A 173 -1.96 -22.40 18.17
CA LEU A 173 -2.17 -23.83 18.33
C LEU A 173 -3.53 -24.31 17.81
N LEU A 174 -4.59 -23.50 17.98
CA LEU A 174 -5.94 -23.88 17.58
C LEU A 174 -6.07 -24.24 16.09
N PRO A 175 -5.45 -23.54 15.13
CA PRO A 175 -5.54 -23.89 13.71
C PRO A 175 -4.92 -25.26 13.37
N ARG A 176 -4.09 -25.83 14.28
CA ARG A 176 -3.54 -27.19 14.14
C ARG A 176 -4.57 -28.25 14.55
N LEU A 177 -5.52 -27.89 15.43
CA LEU A 177 -6.56 -28.80 15.94
C LEU A 177 -7.85 -28.68 15.13
N THR A 178 -8.29 -27.45 14.86
CA THR A 178 -9.51 -27.17 14.10
C THR A 178 -9.42 -25.85 13.34
N ARG A 179 -9.98 -25.82 12.15
CA ARG A 179 -10.13 -24.61 11.32
C ARG A 179 -11.55 -24.07 11.29
N VAL A 180 -12.47 -24.69 12.02
CA VAL A 180 -13.90 -24.30 12.02
C VAL A 180 -14.10 -23.01 12.79
N ILE A 181 -13.35 -22.82 13.88
CA ILE A 181 -13.48 -21.64 14.75
C ILE A 181 -12.34 -20.68 14.43
N PRO A 182 -12.62 -19.37 14.18
CA PRO A 182 -11.58 -18.37 14.04
C PRO A 182 -10.70 -18.31 15.28
N SER A 183 -9.40 -18.55 15.12
CA SER A 183 -8.46 -18.69 16.26
C SER A 183 -8.36 -17.42 17.10
N ALA A 184 -8.46 -16.24 16.49
CA ALA A 184 -8.49 -14.97 17.19
C ALA A 184 -9.69 -14.87 18.14
N LEU A 185 -10.90 -15.21 17.65
CA LEU A 185 -12.11 -15.23 18.45
C LEU A 185 -12.01 -16.22 19.62
N ALA A 186 -11.52 -17.43 19.35
CA ALA A 186 -11.36 -18.45 20.39
C ALA A 186 -10.38 -18.00 21.47
N GLY A 187 -9.26 -17.36 21.09
CA GLY A 187 -8.28 -16.81 22.03
C GLY A 187 -8.91 -15.74 22.93
N ILE A 188 -9.61 -14.79 22.34
CA ILE A 188 -10.29 -13.71 23.08
C ILE A 188 -11.38 -14.28 23.98
N ALA A 189 -12.26 -15.14 23.46
CA ALA A 189 -13.35 -15.74 24.24
C ALA A 189 -12.83 -16.55 25.44
N THR A 190 -11.78 -17.36 25.24
CA THR A 190 -11.19 -18.15 26.31
C THR A 190 -10.58 -17.26 27.39
N VAL A 191 -9.83 -16.24 27.00
CA VAL A 191 -9.19 -15.32 27.96
C VAL A 191 -10.24 -14.49 28.68
N SER A 192 -11.28 -14.01 27.98
CA SER A 192 -12.41 -13.30 28.60
C SER A 192 -13.13 -14.17 29.60
N PHE A 193 -13.41 -15.43 29.26
CA PHE A 193 -14.02 -16.40 30.17
C PHE A 193 -13.18 -16.63 31.42
N LEU A 194 -11.87 -16.81 31.29
CA LEU A 194 -10.97 -17.01 32.41
C LEU A 194 -10.90 -15.77 33.32
N VAL A 195 -10.82 -14.58 32.74
CA VAL A 195 -10.79 -13.32 33.50
C VAL A 195 -12.07 -13.15 34.32
N ILE A 196 -13.24 -13.41 33.72
CA ILE A 196 -14.54 -13.29 34.38
C ILE A 196 -14.69 -14.40 35.46
N PHE A 197 -14.33 -15.64 35.12
CA PHE A 197 -14.52 -16.78 36.03
C PHE A 197 -13.63 -16.72 37.27
N PHE A 198 -12.36 -16.32 37.10
CA PHE A 198 -11.40 -16.22 38.20
C PHE A 198 -11.36 -14.83 38.85
N GLY A 199 -12.12 -13.87 38.35
CA GLY A 199 -12.12 -12.50 38.88
C GLY A 199 -10.79 -11.80 38.78
N ILE A 200 -10.03 -12.04 37.68
CA ILE A 200 -8.69 -11.46 37.49
C ILE A 200 -8.81 -9.95 37.26
N ASP A 201 -8.17 -9.15 38.14
CA ASP A 201 -8.15 -7.69 38.00
C ASP A 201 -7.30 -7.29 36.80
N THR A 202 -7.97 -7.02 35.67
CA THR A 202 -7.36 -6.55 34.42
C THR A 202 -8.30 -5.58 33.72
N LYS A 203 -7.72 -4.59 33.01
CA LYS A 203 -8.51 -3.63 32.24
C LYS A 203 -9.27 -4.33 31.11
N THR A 204 -10.53 -3.93 30.95
CA THR A 204 -11.41 -4.37 29.86
C THR A 204 -11.62 -3.25 28.84
N VAL A 205 -12.20 -3.57 27.69
CA VAL A 205 -12.58 -2.57 26.69
C VAL A 205 -13.58 -1.58 27.26
N GLY A 206 -14.51 -2.03 28.11
CA GLY A 206 -15.49 -1.18 28.78
C GLY A 206 -14.89 -0.18 29.78
N ASP A 207 -13.72 -0.51 30.36
CA ASP A 207 -12.99 0.42 31.25
C ASP A 207 -12.29 1.55 30.47
N MET A 208 -12.06 1.34 29.18
CA MET A 208 -11.42 2.33 28.31
C MET A 208 -12.45 3.26 27.66
N ALA A 209 -13.63 2.74 27.35
CA ALA A 209 -14.70 3.49 26.73
C ALA A 209 -16.06 2.81 26.93
N SER A 210 -17.10 3.57 27.25
CA SER A 210 -18.47 3.03 27.35
C SER A 210 -18.96 2.64 25.96
N ILE A 211 -19.10 1.34 25.71
CA ILE A 211 -19.67 0.83 24.44
C ILE A 211 -21.19 0.74 24.59
N GLU A 212 -21.87 1.85 24.40
CA GLU A 212 -23.32 1.85 24.22
C GLU A 212 -23.59 1.53 22.76
N GLY A 213 -24.05 0.28 22.49
CA GLY A 213 -24.38 -0.15 21.13
C GLY A 213 -25.45 0.74 20.50
N GLY A 214 -25.23 1.16 19.27
CA GLY A 214 -26.17 2.00 18.53
C GLY A 214 -25.86 1.98 17.03
N LEU A 215 -26.82 2.47 16.24
CA LEU A 215 -26.58 2.71 14.82
C LEU A 215 -25.64 3.88 14.64
N PRO A 216 -24.74 3.84 13.64
CA PRO A 216 -23.93 5.00 13.29
C PRO A 216 -24.86 6.17 12.94
N GLN A 217 -24.68 7.28 13.63
CA GLN A 217 -25.47 8.49 13.41
C GLN A 217 -24.75 9.41 12.44
N PHE A 218 -25.51 10.09 11.61
CA PHE A 218 -24.96 11.11 10.73
C PHE A 218 -24.39 12.24 11.58
N HIS A 219 -23.12 12.55 11.35
CA HIS A 219 -22.38 13.58 12.07
C HIS A 219 -21.61 14.45 11.07
N PHE A 220 -21.86 15.73 11.09
CA PHE A 220 -21.03 16.66 10.31
C PHE A 220 -19.79 17.02 11.13
N PRO A 221 -18.56 16.79 10.60
CA PRO A 221 -17.33 17.09 11.35
C PRO A 221 -17.31 18.53 11.87
N GLN A 222 -17.17 18.69 13.19
CA GLN A 222 -17.22 19.98 13.88
C GLN A 222 -15.85 20.67 13.81
N VAL A 223 -15.43 21.04 12.58
CA VAL A 223 -14.17 21.75 12.35
C VAL A 223 -14.43 23.08 11.64
N PRO A 224 -13.69 24.15 11.93
CA PRO A 224 -13.81 25.42 11.20
C PRO A 224 -13.53 25.21 9.70
N LEU A 225 -14.40 25.68 8.83
CA LEU A 225 -14.17 25.68 7.39
C LEU A 225 -13.21 26.82 7.02
N SER A 226 -11.95 26.67 7.37
CA SER A 226 -10.89 27.66 7.17
C SER A 226 -9.74 27.08 6.34
N TRP A 227 -8.93 27.96 5.77
CA TRP A 227 -7.70 27.57 5.09
C TRP A 227 -6.69 26.89 6.06
N GLU A 228 -6.71 27.26 7.32
CA GLU A 228 -5.88 26.63 8.36
C GLU A 228 -6.27 25.18 8.60
N THR A 229 -7.56 24.89 8.72
CA THR A 229 -8.08 23.52 8.81
C THR A 229 -7.64 22.70 7.61
N LEU A 230 -7.77 23.24 6.39
CA LEU A 230 -7.34 22.54 5.19
C LEU A 230 -5.83 22.25 5.19
N LYS A 231 -4.99 23.19 5.64
CA LYS A 231 -3.54 22.97 5.79
C LYS A 231 -3.21 21.85 6.78
N ILE A 232 -4.01 21.69 7.84
CA ILE A 232 -3.83 20.62 8.82
C ILE A 232 -4.27 19.28 8.23
N ILE A 233 -5.49 19.19 7.67
CA ILE A 233 -6.06 17.90 7.26
C ILE A 233 -5.54 17.40 5.91
N PHE A 234 -5.13 18.27 4.99
CA PHE A 234 -4.74 17.89 3.64
C PHE A 234 -3.54 16.95 3.57
N PRO A 235 -2.42 17.17 4.28
CA PRO A 235 -1.30 16.24 4.30
C PRO A 235 -1.72 14.85 4.79
N TYR A 236 -2.44 14.78 5.91
CA TYR A 236 -2.93 13.51 6.45
C TYR A 236 -3.91 12.82 5.48
N SER A 237 -4.83 13.59 4.86
CA SER A 237 -5.78 13.03 3.90
C SER A 237 -5.09 12.45 2.67
N LEU A 238 -4.06 13.12 2.16
CA LEU A 238 -3.29 12.66 1.01
C LEU A 238 -2.52 11.37 1.35
N ILE A 239 -1.93 11.33 2.52
CA ILE A 239 -1.21 10.19 3.09
C ILE A 239 -2.14 8.98 3.23
N LEU A 240 -3.26 9.17 3.95
CA LEU A 240 -4.24 8.12 4.19
C LEU A 240 -4.88 7.64 2.88
N ALA A 241 -5.16 8.55 1.93
CA ALA A 241 -5.66 8.19 0.61
C ALA A 241 -4.68 7.30 -0.15
N SER A 242 -3.40 7.67 -0.14
CA SER A 242 -2.35 6.93 -0.83
C SER A 242 -2.16 5.53 -0.23
N ILE A 243 -2.01 5.44 1.10
CA ILE A 243 -1.85 4.15 1.80
C ILE A 243 -3.07 3.27 1.57
N GLY A 244 -4.27 3.82 1.78
CA GLY A 244 -5.52 3.07 1.61
C GLY A 244 -5.72 2.55 0.19
N LEU A 245 -5.35 3.32 -0.84
CA LEU A 245 -5.40 2.87 -2.23
C LEU A 245 -4.33 1.82 -2.54
N ILE A 246 -3.09 2.00 -2.05
CA ILE A 246 -2.02 1.02 -2.23
C ILE A 246 -2.46 -0.33 -1.63
N GLU A 247 -2.90 -0.34 -0.38
CA GLU A 247 -3.33 -1.57 0.32
C GLU A 247 -4.53 -2.22 -0.38
N SER A 248 -5.50 -1.41 -0.83
CA SER A 248 -6.69 -1.92 -1.54
C SER A 248 -6.36 -2.52 -2.90
N LEU A 249 -5.48 -1.88 -3.68
CA LEU A 249 -5.12 -2.40 -5.00
C LEU A 249 -4.17 -3.59 -4.93
N LEU A 250 -3.34 -3.67 -3.90
CA LEU A 250 -2.56 -4.88 -3.62
C LEU A 250 -3.45 -6.05 -3.23
N THR A 251 -4.42 -5.81 -2.36
CA THR A 251 -5.42 -6.82 -2.00
C THR A 251 -6.20 -7.27 -3.24
N LEU A 252 -6.59 -6.34 -4.12
CA LEU A 252 -7.25 -6.64 -5.38
C LEU A 252 -6.39 -7.57 -6.25
N ASN A 253 -5.10 -7.23 -6.45
CA ASN A 253 -4.19 -8.05 -7.26
C ASN A 253 -4.01 -9.45 -6.65
N LEU A 254 -3.84 -9.55 -5.32
CA LEU A 254 -3.74 -10.83 -4.64
C LEU A 254 -4.98 -11.71 -4.84
N ILE A 255 -6.18 -11.11 -4.73
CA ILE A 255 -7.43 -11.84 -4.95
C ILE A 255 -7.60 -12.20 -6.44
N ASP A 256 -7.11 -11.37 -7.37
CA ASP A 256 -7.07 -11.69 -8.78
C ASP A 256 -6.24 -12.95 -9.06
N GLU A 257 -5.05 -13.04 -8.46
CA GLU A 257 -4.17 -14.21 -8.56
C GLU A 257 -4.80 -15.47 -7.92
N MET A 258 -5.38 -15.34 -6.72
CA MET A 258 -6.00 -16.47 -6.01
C MET A 258 -7.22 -17.06 -6.75
N THR A 259 -7.91 -16.25 -7.55
CA THR A 259 -9.18 -16.64 -8.18
C THR A 259 -9.10 -16.76 -9.70
N ASP A 260 -7.92 -16.49 -10.28
CA ASP A 260 -7.65 -16.44 -11.72
C ASP A 260 -8.71 -15.60 -12.49
N THR A 261 -9.08 -14.47 -11.90
CA THR A 261 -10.04 -13.52 -12.48
C THR A 261 -9.54 -12.09 -12.27
N ARG A 262 -10.00 -11.13 -13.06
CA ARG A 262 -9.54 -9.74 -12.97
C ARG A 262 -10.59 -8.82 -12.38
N GLY A 263 -10.20 -8.05 -11.37
CA GLY A 263 -10.95 -6.94 -10.80
C GLY A 263 -10.86 -5.66 -11.65
N LYS A 264 -11.60 -4.63 -11.21
CA LYS A 264 -11.62 -3.30 -11.84
C LYS A 264 -10.97 -2.26 -10.92
N PRO A 265 -9.65 -1.95 -11.05
CA PRO A 265 -8.92 -1.09 -10.11
C PRO A 265 -9.53 0.30 -9.92
N ASN A 266 -9.86 1.00 -11.01
CA ASN A 266 -10.43 2.34 -10.93
C ASN A 266 -11.79 2.35 -10.22
N ARG A 267 -12.63 1.34 -10.46
CA ARG A 267 -13.91 1.18 -9.74
C ARG A 267 -13.69 0.93 -8.26
N GLU A 268 -12.64 0.19 -7.91
CA GLU A 268 -12.26 -0.05 -6.52
C GLU A 268 -11.85 1.26 -5.83
N CYS A 269 -11.01 2.09 -6.47
CA CYS A 269 -10.63 3.39 -5.93
C CYS A 269 -11.86 4.28 -5.66
N VAL A 270 -12.81 4.34 -6.59
CA VAL A 270 -14.04 5.13 -6.41
C VAL A 270 -14.90 4.56 -5.27
N ALA A 271 -15.03 3.25 -5.17
CA ALA A 271 -15.83 2.62 -4.12
C ALA A 271 -15.19 2.79 -2.73
N GLN A 272 -13.87 2.63 -2.61
CA GLN A 272 -13.13 2.88 -1.38
C GLN A 272 -13.28 4.36 -0.96
N GLY A 273 -13.13 5.28 -1.91
CA GLY A 273 -13.31 6.70 -1.66
C GLY A 273 -14.72 7.04 -1.22
N GLY A 274 -15.76 6.54 -1.91
CA GLY A 274 -17.16 6.73 -1.51
C GLY A 274 -17.46 6.18 -0.14
N ALA A 275 -16.92 4.99 0.18
CA ALA A 275 -17.05 4.38 1.50
C ALA A 275 -16.40 5.25 2.59
N ASN A 276 -15.20 5.79 2.34
CA ASN A 276 -14.52 6.67 3.29
C ASN A 276 -15.25 7.99 3.50
N VAL A 277 -15.80 8.62 2.43
CA VAL A 277 -16.64 9.83 2.58
C VAL A 277 -17.82 9.54 3.51
N VAL A 278 -18.55 8.46 3.28
CA VAL A 278 -19.68 8.08 4.13
C VAL A 278 -19.19 7.79 5.56
N THR A 279 -18.10 7.04 5.70
CA THR A 279 -17.53 6.70 7.01
C THR A 279 -17.18 7.94 7.83
N GLY A 280 -16.58 8.96 7.22
CA GLY A 280 -16.25 10.21 7.91
C GLY A 280 -17.49 10.98 8.40
N PHE A 281 -18.59 10.96 7.65
CA PHE A 281 -19.86 11.56 8.07
C PHE A 281 -20.65 10.72 9.08
N PHE A 282 -20.26 9.50 9.36
CA PHE A 282 -20.89 8.65 10.36
C PHE A 282 -19.96 8.31 11.53
N GLY A 283 -18.97 9.14 11.77
CA GLY A 283 -18.08 9.03 12.94
C GLY A 283 -17.16 7.83 12.92
N GLY A 284 -16.80 7.33 11.74
CA GLY A 284 -15.84 6.25 11.57
C GLY A 284 -14.44 6.76 11.22
N MET A 285 -13.41 5.98 11.60
CA MET A 285 -12.01 6.33 11.39
C MET A 285 -11.53 6.11 9.94
N GLY A 286 -12.42 5.73 9.02
CA GLY A 286 -12.02 5.35 7.66
C GLY A 286 -11.39 3.96 7.58
N GLY A 287 -11.07 3.53 6.36
CA GLY A 287 -10.54 2.20 6.15
C GLY A 287 -10.08 1.96 4.72
N CYS A 288 -9.66 0.73 4.47
CA CYS A 288 -9.29 0.23 3.15
C CYS A 288 -9.50 -1.30 3.07
N ALA A 289 -9.14 -1.92 1.95
CA ALA A 289 -9.23 -3.37 1.82
C ALA A 289 -8.21 -4.08 2.72
N MET A 290 -8.65 -5.16 3.33
CA MET A 290 -7.86 -5.95 4.28
C MET A 290 -7.41 -7.26 3.64
N ILE A 291 -6.11 -7.46 3.49
CA ILE A 291 -5.54 -8.67 2.88
C ILE A 291 -5.97 -9.93 3.64
N GLY A 292 -5.80 -9.95 4.96
CA GLY A 292 -6.07 -11.12 5.80
C GLY A 292 -7.52 -11.60 5.71
N GLN A 293 -8.48 -10.71 5.88
CA GLN A 293 -9.91 -11.00 5.85
C GLN A 293 -10.39 -11.37 4.44
N SER A 294 -9.83 -10.73 3.41
CA SER A 294 -10.11 -11.08 2.02
C SER A 294 -9.63 -12.49 1.70
N MET A 295 -8.43 -12.86 2.16
CA MET A 295 -7.91 -14.22 2.00
C MET A 295 -8.77 -15.26 2.75
N ILE A 296 -9.18 -14.96 3.99
CA ILE A 296 -10.09 -15.85 4.74
C ILE A 296 -11.37 -16.08 3.96
N ASN A 297 -11.98 -15.00 3.45
CA ASN A 297 -13.22 -15.07 2.69
C ASN A 297 -13.08 -15.93 1.43
N VAL A 298 -12.04 -15.69 0.63
CA VAL A 298 -11.79 -16.42 -0.63
C VAL A 298 -11.39 -17.87 -0.37
N ASN A 299 -10.56 -18.15 0.63
CA ASN A 299 -10.17 -19.51 1.02
C ASN A 299 -11.36 -20.35 1.50
N ASN A 300 -12.38 -19.70 2.07
CA ASN A 300 -13.66 -20.35 2.40
C ASN A 300 -14.52 -20.60 1.14
N GLY A 301 -14.07 -20.24 -0.07
CA GLY A 301 -14.81 -20.39 -1.32
C GLY A 301 -15.81 -19.27 -1.62
N ALA A 302 -15.83 -18.20 -0.82
CA ALA A 302 -16.76 -17.08 -0.96
C ALA A 302 -16.15 -15.97 -1.82
N THR A 303 -16.34 -16.02 -3.12
CA THR A 303 -15.80 -15.08 -4.10
C THR A 303 -16.83 -14.04 -4.59
N GLN A 304 -18.01 -13.99 -3.98
CA GLN A 304 -19.11 -13.12 -4.39
C GLN A 304 -19.27 -11.93 -3.44
N ARG A 305 -19.99 -10.88 -3.91
CA ARG A 305 -20.32 -9.69 -3.12
C ARG A 305 -21.13 -10.01 -1.85
N LEU A 306 -21.94 -11.05 -1.91
CA LEU A 306 -22.84 -11.45 -0.83
C LEU A 306 -22.10 -11.75 0.47
N SER A 307 -20.91 -12.32 0.42
CA SER A 307 -20.12 -12.62 1.62
C SER A 307 -19.65 -11.36 2.35
N GLY A 308 -19.19 -10.33 1.62
CA GLY A 308 -18.80 -9.06 2.22
C GLY A 308 -20.00 -8.29 2.78
N ILE A 309 -21.14 -8.31 2.07
CA ILE A 309 -22.39 -7.71 2.58
C ILE A 309 -22.86 -8.45 3.85
N ALA A 310 -22.81 -9.78 3.85
CA ALA A 310 -23.16 -10.58 5.03
C ALA A 310 -22.21 -10.27 6.20
N ALA A 311 -20.91 -10.16 5.95
CA ALA A 311 -19.93 -9.78 6.97
C ALA A 311 -20.26 -8.42 7.60
N ALA A 312 -20.57 -7.42 6.79
CA ALA A 312 -20.93 -6.09 7.28
C ALA A 312 -22.23 -6.12 8.11
N LEU A 313 -23.26 -6.85 7.66
CA LEU A 313 -24.53 -6.97 8.39
C LEU A 313 -24.36 -7.73 9.73
N PHE A 314 -23.57 -8.80 9.76
CA PHE A 314 -23.24 -9.47 11.02
C PHE A 314 -22.46 -8.57 11.97
N LEU A 315 -21.51 -7.79 11.44
CA LEU A 315 -20.77 -6.81 12.24
C LEU A 315 -21.71 -5.78 12.86
N LEU A 316 -22.64 -5.23 12.07
CA LEU A 316 -23.66 -4.33 12.60
C LEU A 316 -24.52 -5.02 13.69
N SER A 317 -24.91 -6.28 13.47
CA SER A 317 -25.65 -7.04 14.49
C SER A 317 -24.84 -7.20 15.78
N PHE A 318 -23.54 -7.41 15.69
CA PHE A 318 -22.67 -7.48 16.87
C PHE A 318 -22.58 -6.12 17.59
N ILE A 319 -22.51 -5.02 16.85
CA ILE A 319 -22.51 -3.67 17.46
C ILE A 319 -23.83 -3.42 18.23
N LEU A 320 -24.97 -3.83 17.65
CA LEU A 320 -26.29 -3.55 18.22
C LEU A 320 -26.64 -4.45 19.41
N PHE A 321 -26.30 -5.74 19.33
CA PHE A 321 -26.79 -6.75 20.27
C PHE A 321 -25.69 -7.35 21.17
N ALA A 322 -24.41 -7.23 20.77
CA ALA A 322 -23.30 -7.84 21.50
C ALA A 322 -22.38 -6.79 22.17
N SER A 323 -22.78 -5.53 22.24
CA SER A 323 -21.98 -4.45 22.80
C SER A 323 -21.54 -4.73 24.25
N GLN A 324 -22.41 -5.30 25.10
CA GLN A 324 -22.10 -5.69 26.46
C GLN A 324 -21.00 -6.76 26.53
N TRP A 325 -21.03 -7.75 25.63
CA TRP A 325 -20.02 -8.80 25.54
C TRP A 325 -18.69 -8.25 25.05
N ILE A 326 -18.74 -7.31 24.11
CA ILE A 326 -17.56 -6.59 23.61
C ILE A 326 -16.90 -5.79 24.73
N ALA A 327 -17.67 -5.12 25.58
CA ALA A 327 -17.17 -4.37 26.73
C ALA A 327 -16.40 -5.23 27.73
N MET A 328 -16.75 -6.50 27.88
CA MET A 328 -16.09 -7.45 28.78
C MET A 328 -14.76 -8.00 28.27
N ILE A 329 -14.37 -7.71 27.02
CA ILE A 329 -13.11 -8.22 26.45
C ILE A 329 -11.92 -7.63 27.21
N PRO A 330 -11.02 -8.46 27.78
CA PRO A 330 -9.82 -7.98 28.44
C PRO A 330 -8.84 -7.35 27.44
N LEU A 331 -8.26 -6.22 27.82
CA LEU A 331 -7.28 -5.52 26.98
C LEU A 331 -6.07 -6.41 26.67
N ALA A 332 -5.67 -7.28 27.62
CA ALA A 332 -4.61 -8.26 27.41
C ALA A 332 -4.87 -9.20 26.23
N ALA A 333 -6.12 -9.61 26.00
CA ALA A 333 -6.48 -10.46 24.86
C ALA A 333 -6.32 -9.72 23.52
N LEU A 334 -6.69 -8.44 23.47
CA LEU A 334 -6.52 -7.61 22.27
C LEU A 334 -5.03 -7.33 21.99
N ILE A 335 -4.22 -7.09 23.01
CA ILE A 335 -2.77 -6.92 22.88
C ILE A 335 -2.12 -8.20 22.35
N GLY A 336 -2.52 -9.37 22.87
CA GLY A 336 -2.06 -10.66 22.38
C GLY A 336 -2.41 -10.88 20.91
N LEU A 337 -3.64 -10.49 20.50
CA LEU A 337 -4.04 -10.50 19.10
C LEU A 337 -3.16 -9.57 18.26
N MET A 338 -2.90 -8.32 18.74
CA MET A 338 -2.10 -7.36 18.00
C MET A 338 -0.64 -7.79 17.85
N PHE A 339 -0.06 -8.48 18.82
CA PHE A 339 1.27 -9.08 18.69
C PHE A 339 1.31 -10.16 17.60
N VAL A 340 0.26 -10.98 17.51
CA VAL A 340 0.14 -11.96 16.41
C VAL A 340 -0.05 -11.27 15.07
N VAL A 341 -0.87 -10.23 15.00
CA VAL A 341 -1.07 -9.43 13.77
C VAL A 341 0.24 -8.80 13.34
N SER A 342 0.97 -8.13 14.23
CA SER A 342 2.28 -7.56 13.96
C SER A 342 3.25 -8.62 13.40
N GLN A 343 3.36 -9.78 14.06
CA GLN A 343 4.24 -10.86 13.62
C GLN A 343 3.85 -11.41 12.23
N LYS A 344 2.55 -11.56 11.94
CA LYS A 344 2.06 -12.02 10.63
C LYS A 344 2.21 -10.97 9.54
N THR A 345 2.11 -9.69 9.88
CA THR A 345 2.31 -8.57 8.96
C THR A 345 3.77 -8.43 8.58
N PHE A 346 4.71 -8.73 9.49
CA PHE A 346 6.13 -8.65 9.19
C PHE A 346 6.50 -9.65 8.09
N ALA A 347 7.10 -9.16 7.01
CA ALA A 347 7.53 -9.97 5.88
C ALA A 347 8.83 -10.71 6.19
N TRP A 348 8.78 -11.78 6.98
CA TRP A 348 9.95 -12.58 7.43
C TRP A 348 10.82 -13.04 6.26
N GLY A 349 10.20 -13.34 5.10
CA GLY A 349 10.92 -13.68 3.87
C GLY A 349 11.85 -12.57 3.39
N SER A 350 11.60 -11.31 3.74
CA SER A 350 12.45 -10.18 3.36
C SER A 350 13.86 -10.30 3.98
N LEU A 351 13.97 -10.82 5.20
CA LEU A 351 15.26 -11.02 5.88
C LEU A 351 16.14 -12.05 5.16
N THR A 352 15.54 -13.11 4.65
CA THR A 352 16.28 -14.12 3.86
C THR A 352 16.53 -13.64 2.44
N ALA A 353 15.55 -12.96 1.84
CA ALA A 353 15.67 -12.38 0.50
C ALA A 353 16.76 -11.31 0.41
N MET A 354 16.98 -10.51 1.47
CA MET A 354 18.05 -9.49 1.50
C MET A 354 19.45 -10.03 1.21
N ARG A 355 19.68 -11.35 1.36
CA ARG A 355 20.97 -11.98 1.01
C ARG A 355 21.10 -12.31 -0.47
N SER A 356 19.98 -12.40 -1.19
CA SER A 356 19.92 -12.81 -2.61
C SER A 356 19.55 -11.68 -3.57
N VAL A 357 19.01 -10.57 -3.05
CA VAL A 357 18.68 -9.38 -3.88
C VAL A 357 19.87 -8.43 -4.01
N PRO A 358 19.87 -7.53 -5.02
CA PRO A 358 20.86 -6.47 -5.14
C PRO A 358 20.99 -5.65 -3.86
N ARG A 359 22.21 -5.25 -3.52
CA ARG A 359 22.47 -4.45 -2.30
C ARG A 359 21.68 -3.14 -2.25
N SER A 360 21.40 -2.55 -3.41
CA SER A 360 20.55 -1.36 -3.55
C SER A 360 19.14 -1.61 -3.04
N ASP A 361 18.53 -2.73 -3.41
CA ASP A 361 17.16 -3.08 -3.02
C ASP A 361 17.08 -3.41 -1.53
N ALA A 362 18.08 -4.14 -1.01
CA ALA A 362 18.20 -4.39 0.43
C ALA A 362 18.31 -3.08 1.22
N LEU A 363 19.08 -2.11 0.71
CA LEU A 363 19.21 -0.80 1.34
C LEU A 363 17.87 -0.04 1.33
N VAL A 364 17.12 -0.09 0.24
CA VAL A 364 15.78 0.51 0.16
C VAL A 364 14.84 -0.12 1.20
N VAL A 365 14.79 -1.45 1.31
CA VAL A 365 13.96 -2.13 2.33
C VAL A 365 14.30 -1.64 3.73
N VAL A 366 15.58 -1.63 4.09
CA VAL A 366 16.03 -1.20 5.43
C VAL A 366 15.73 0.28 5.67
N ALA A 367 16.07 1.15 4.70
CA ALA A 367 15.83 2.58 4.82
C ALA A 367 14.35 2.91 5.01
N VAL A 368 13.47 2.33 4.18
CA VAL A 368 12.01 2.51 4.29
C VAL A 368 11.51 1.97 5.63
N THR A 369 11.96 0.79 6.08
CA THR A 369 11.58 0.25 7.39
C THR A 369 11.96 1.20 8.52
N VAL A 370 13.21 1.68 8.54
CA VAL A 370 13.71 2.59 9.58
C VAL A 370 12.96 3.92 9.56
N ILE A 371 12.78 4.52 8.37
CA ILE A 371 12.04 5.77 8.22
C ILE A 371 10.60 5.59 8.71
N THR A 372 9.94 4.48 8.35
CA THR A 372 8.57 4.18 8.81
C THR A 372 8.48 4.16 10.34
N VAL A 373 9.48 3.61 11.03
CA VAL A 373 9.48 3.49 12.49
C VAL A 373 9.83 4.80 13.18
N LEU A 374 10.72 5.60 12.60
CA LEU A 374 11.27 6.81 13.23
C LEU A 374 10.46 8.09 12.89
N THR A 375 9.76 8.10 11.76
CA THR A 375 9.03 9.30 11.31
C THR A 375 7.54 9.01 11.10
N ASP A 376 7.13 8.94 9.84
CA ASP A 376 5.75 8.74 9.41
C ASP A 376 5.73 7.75 8.23
N LEU A 377 4.70 6.89 8.20
CA LEU A 377 4.50 5.91 7.15
C LEU A 377 4.50 6.53 5.74
N ALA A 378 3.96 7.72 5.60
CA ALA A 378 3.87 8.36 4.29
C ALA A 378 5.20 8.94 3.82
N ILE A 379 5.90 9.60 4.72
CA ILE A 379 7.26 10.08 4.42
C ILE A 379 8.14 8.90 3.99
N ALA A 380 7.99 7.75 4.68
CA ALA A 380 8.73 6.54 4.35
C ALA A 380 8.43 6.03 2.94
N VAL A 381 7.14 5.95 2.54
CA VAL A 381 6.75 5.48 1.21
C VAL A 381 7.24 6.43 0.12
N VAL A 382 7.01 7.74 0.27
CA VAL A 382 7.46 8.74 -0.71
C VAL A 382 8.98 8.72 -0.85
N THR A 383 9.70 8.72 0.28
CA THR A 383 11.17 8.65 0.28
C THR A 383 11.66 7.36 -0.35
N GLY A 384 11.02 6.23 -0.04
CA GLY A 384 11.35 4.93 -0.61
C GLY A 384 11.16 4.89 -2.13
N VAL A 385 10.06 5.45 -2.64
CA VAL A 385 9.81 5.55 -4.09
C VAL A 385 10.87 6.43 -4.75
N ILE A 386 11.20 7.59 -4.16
CA ILE A 386 12.25 8.49 -4.68
C ILE A 386 13.60 7.77 -4.71
N ILE A 387 14.01 7.14 -3.60
CA ILE A 387 15.29 6.42 -3.53
C ILE A 387 15.32 5.28 -4.58
N SER A 388 14.24 4.51 -4.69
CA SER A 388 14.16 3.41 -5.64
C SER A 388 14.20 3.89 -7.09
N ALA A 389 13.54 5.01 -7.41
CA ALA A 389 13.59 5.62 -8.74
C ALA A 389 15.00 6.12 -9.07
N LEU A 390 15.71 6.76 -8.11
CA LEU A 390 17.08 7.18 -8.28
C LEU A 390 18.04 6.00 -8.46
N VAL A 391 17.87 4.94 -7.69
CA VAL A 391 18.67 3.70 -7.82
C VAL A 391 18.43 3.06 -9.18
N PHE A 392 17.18 2.98 -9.63
CA PHE A 392 16.84 2.47 -10.95
C PHE A 392 17.49 3.31 -12.07
N ALA A 393 17.38 4.64 -11.99
CA ALA A 393 18.03 5.55 -12.94
C ALA A 393 19.55 5.35 -12.97
N TRP A 394 20.18 5.27 -11.79
CA TRP A 394 21.63 5.05 -11.66
C TRP A 394 22.09 3.70 -12.24
N GLN A 395 21.33 2.63 -12.01
CA GLN A 395 21.65 1.32 -12.55
C GLN A 395 21.55 1.30 -14.09
N HIS A 396 20.53 1.96 -14.65
CA HIS A 396 20.33 2.01 -16.10
C HIS A 396 21.29 2.99 -16.79
N ALA A 397 21.78 4.03 -16.09
CA ALA A 397 22.78 4.94 -16.61
C ALA A 397 24.10 4.25 -17.02
N LYS A 398 24.48 3.19 -16.29
CA LYS A 398 25.74 2.44 -16.53
C LYS A 398 25.65 1.38 -17.62
N HIS A 399 24.56 1.29 -18.37
CA HIS A 399 24.35 0.20 -19.33
C HIS A 399 24.42 0.64 -20.78
N ILE A 400 24.87 1.88 -21.07
CA ILE A 400 25.14 2.26 -22.44
C ILE A 400 26.49 1.69 -22.85
N LYS A 401 26.52 0.87 -23.91
CA LYS A 401 27.71 0.25 -24.45
C LYS A 401 27.87 0.62 -25.92
N VAL A 402 29.07 0.57 -26.39
CA VAL A 402 29.39 0.82 -27.79
C VAL A 402 30.28 -0.29 -28.34
N ASN A 403 29.93 -0.83 -29.49
CA ASN A 403 30.79 -1.67 -30.30
C ASN A 403 31.28 -0.83 -31.48
N THR A 404 32.58 -0.82 -31.72
CA THR A 404 33.18 -0.04 -32.83
C THR A 404 33.76 -0.94 -33.86
N TYR A 405 33.48 -0.64 -35.13
CA TYR A 405 34.06 -1.34 -36.28
C TYR A 405 34.18 -0.40 -37.48
N LEU A 406 35.00 -0.78 -38.50
CA LEU A 406 35.06 -0.07 -39.77
C LEU A 406 34.12 -0.77 -40.75
N ASP A 407 33.29 -0.01 -41.45
CA ASP A 407 32.44 -0.56 -42.50
C ASP A 407 33.20 -0.78 -43.80
N GLY A 408 32.54 -1.40 -44.79
CA GLY A 408 33.13 -1.66 -46.11
C GLY A 408 33.54 -0.40 -46.91
N LYS A 409 33.18 0.81 -46.44
CA LYS A 409 33.54 2.13 -46.98
C LYS A 409 34.69 2.77 -46.22
N GLY A 410 35.18 2.14 -45.15
CA GLY A 410 36.20 2.71 -44.27
C GLY A 410 35.67 3.68 -43.22
N TRP A 411 34.38 3.79 -43.05
CA TRP A 411 33.75 4.63 -42.04
C TRP A 411 33.77 3.96 -40.65
N LYS A 412 34.06 4.70 -39.61
CA LYS A 412 34.00 4.16 -38.25
C LYS A 412 32.58 4.17 -37.75
N VAL A 413 32.06 2.99 -37.44
CA VAL A 413 30.70 2.79 -36.92
C VAL A 413 30.76 2.57 -35.43
N TYR A 414 29.99 3.37 -34.67
CA TYR A 414 29.73 3.24 -33.26
C TYR A 414 28.33 2.63 -33.07
N GLU A 415 28.23 1.32 -32.94
CA GLU A 415 26.96 0.62 -32.66
C GLU A 415 26.64 0.74 -31.17
N LEU A 416 25.64 1.54 -30.85
CA LEU A 416 25.18 1.76 -29.49
C LEU A 416 24.24 0.66 -29.04
N GLU A 417 24.38 0.24 -27.78
CA GLU A 417 23.49 -0.69 -27.11
C GLU A 417 23.06 -0.13 -25.75
N GLY A 418 21.74 -0.06 -25.49
CA GLY A 418 21.18 0.41 -24.23
C GLY A 418 20.24 1.59 -24.37
N THR A 419 20.01 2.29 -23.27
CA THR A 419 19.05 3.40 -23.21
C THR A 419 19.80 4.72 -22.96
N LEU A 420 19.58 5.70 -23.86
CA LEU A 420 20.10 7.06 -23.72
C LEU A 420 19.01 7.94 -23.11
N PHE A 421 19.29 8.51 -21.93
CA PHE A 421 18.42 9.38 -21.15
C PHE A 421 19.24 10.26 -20.21
N PHE A 422 18.63 11.18 -19.47
CA PHE A 422 19.32 12.19 -18.67
C PHE A 422 20.47 11.64 -17.80
N ALA A 423 20.35 10.43 -17.26
CA ALA A 423 21.35 9.84 -16.37
C ALA A 423 22.53 9.18 -17.12
N SER A 424 22.37 8.81 -18.40
CA SER A 424 23.41 8.17 -19.23
C SER A 424 24.13 9.13 -20.18
N THR A 425 23.71 10.38 -20.27
CA THR A 425 24.30 11.37 -21.19
C THR A 425 25.79 11.62 -20.96
N ALA A 426 26.21 11.66 -19.71
CA ALA A 426 27.63 11.86 -19.38
C ALA A 426 28.50 10.68 -19.86
N GLU A 427 28.05 9.45 -19.63
CA GLU A 427 28.74 8.25 -20.11
C GLU A 427 28.75 8.18 -21.63
N PHE A 428 27.60 8.46 -22.29
CA PHE A 428 27.48 8.55 -23.73
C PHE A 428 28.54 9.49 -24.33
N GLN A 429 28.73 10.68 -23.78
CA GLN A 429 29.70 11.63 -24.29
C GLN A 429 31.17 11.15 -24.22
N THR A 430 31.49 10.23 -23.31
CA THR A 430 32.83 9.66 -23.14
C THR A 430 33.14 8.52 -24.11
N LEU A 431 32.14 7.95 -24.78
CA LEU A 431 32.30 6.81 -25.69
C LEU A 431 32.98 7.23 -27.01
N PHE A 432 33.01 8.52 -27.34
CA PHE A 432 33.46 9.03 -28.63
C PHE A 432 34.77 9.78 -28.53
N THR A 433 35.63 9.60 -29.56
CA THR A 433 36.92 10.21 -29.66
C THR A 433 37.04 11.08 -30.94
N PRO A 434 36.33 12.23 -31.05
CA PRO A 434 36.23 13.00 -32.30
C PRO A 434 37.58 13.39 -32.90
N LYS A 435 38.64 13.58 -32.09
CA LYS A 435 39.98 13.95 -32.57
C LYS A 435 40.69 12.80 -33.28
N GLU A 436 40.46 11.55 -32.84
CA GLU A 436 41.17 10.37 -33.31
C GLU A 436 40.41 9.63 -34.42
N ASP A 437 39.13 9.89 -34.58
CA ASP A 437 38.24 9.23 -35.52
C ASP A 437 38.53 9.65 -36.98
N PRO A 438 38.18 8.86 -38.02
CA PRO A 438 38.25 9.24 -39.42
C PRO A 438 37.32 10.41 -39.76
N GLU A 439 37.38 10.90 -40.99
CA GLU A 439 36.54 12.03 -41.47
C GLU A 439 35.02 11.70 -41.43
N GLU A 440 34.69 10.44 -41.68
CA GLU A 440 33.34 9.95 -41.74
C GLU A 440 33.09 8.97 -40.58
N VAL A 441 32.09 9.30 -39.73
CA VAL A 441 31.73 8.51 -38.56
C VAL A 441 30.24 8.27 -38.54
N VAL A 442 29.84 7.07 -38.17
CA VAL A 442 28.44 6.65 -38.06
C VAL A 442 28.10 6.30 -36.62
N VAL A 443 27.02 6.82 -36.10
CA VAL A 443 26.41 6.37 -34.84
C VAL A 443 25.13 5.62 -35.16
N GLU A 444 25.13 4.34 -34.80
CA GLU A 444 24.07 3.38 -35.11
C GLU A 444 23.20 3.18 -33.87
N PHE A 445 21.91 3.57 -33.95
CA PHE A 445 20.96 3.49 -32.83
C PHE A 445 20.04 2.25 -32.87
N ARG A 446 20.27 1.29 -33.77
CA ARG A 446 19.40 0.11 -33.93
C ARG A 446 19.13 -0.66 -32.64
N ARG A 447 20.11 -0.69 -31.71
CA ARG A 447 19.99 -1.34 -30.39
C ARG A 447 19.95 -0.35 -29.22
N ALA A 448 19.88 0.94 -29.52
CA ALA A 448 19.80 1.99 -28.52
C ALA A 448 18.45 2.71 -28.62
N ARG A 449 17.93 3.17 -27.47
CA ARG A 449 16.73 3.97 -27.38
C ARG A 449 17.02 5.35 -26.82
N VAL A 450 16.56 6.38 -27.49
CA VAL A 450 16.57 7.77 -27.02
C VAL A 450 15.25 7.99 -26.27
N MET A 451 15.30 8.39 -24.98
CA MET A 451 14.12 8.37 -24.10
C MET A 451 13.64 9.75 -23.68
N ASP A 452 14.50 10.76 -23.66
CA ASP A 452 14.14 12.08 -23.18
C ASP A 452 14.88 13.21 -23.92
N HIS A 453 14.53 14.45 -23.62
CA HIS A 453 15.13 15.62 -24.23
C HIS A 453 16.63 15.77 -23.91
N SER A 454 17.10 15.35 -22.73
CA SER A 454 18.51 15.38 -22.36
C SER A 454 19.36 14.47 -23.26
N ALA A 455 18.79 13.36 -23.68
CA ALA A 455 19.42 12.44 -24.63
C ALA A 455 19.57 13.10 -26.01
N VAL A 456 18.54 13.81 -26.47
CA VAL A 456 18.58 14.55 -27.75
C VAL A 456 19.64 15.66 -27.69
N GLU A 457 19.70 16.44 -26.61
CA GLU A 457 20.73 17.47 -26.41
C GLU A 457 22.16 16.87 -26.40
N ALA A 458 22.32 15.67 -25.84
CA ALA A 458 23.60 14.97 -25.86
C ALA A 458 24.03 14.56 -27.27
N ILE A 459 23.08 14.19 -28.13
CA ILE A 459 23.34 13.88 -29.55
C ILE A 459 23.72 15.15 -30.31
N ASP A 460 22.99 16.26 -30.11
CA ASP A 460 23.30 17.56 -30.71
C ASP A 460 24.68 18.07 -30.28
N SER A 461 25.00 17.92 -29.01
CA SER A 461 26.34 18.24 -28.47
C SER A 461 27.44 17.40 -29.13
N LEU A 462 27.18 16.10 -29.34
CA LEU A 462 28.10 15.21 -30.03
C LEU A 462 28.31 15.65 -31.48
N ALA A 463 27.25 15.95 -32.21
CA ALA A 463 27.30 16.44 -33.59
C ALA A 463 28.15 17.73 -33.69
N THR A 464 27.92 18.68 -32.78
CA THR A 464 28.72 19.90 -32.69
C THR A 464 30.24 19.62 -32.47
N ARG A 465 30.58 18.66 -31.61
CA ARG A 465 31.99 18.25 -31.37
C ARG A 465 32.66 17.67 -32.60
N TYR A 466 31.98 16.86 -33.41
CA TYR A 466 32.47 16.32 -34.66
C TYR A 466 32.65 17.43 -35.71
N GLN A 467 31.68 18.33 -35.84
CA GLN A 467 31.77 19.49 -36.73
C GLN A 467 32.95 20.38 -36.40
N GLN A 468 33.19 20.69 -35.10
CA GLN A 468 34.35 21.46 -34.64
C GLN A 468 35.67 20.75 -34.94
N ALA A 469 35.69 19.43 -35.00
CA ALA A 469 36.83 18.62 -35.42
C ALA A 469 37.02 18.55 -36.95
N GLY A 470 36.13 19.17 -37.72
CA GLY A 470 36.12 19.13 -39.19
C GLY A 470 35.70 17.79 -39.78
N LYS A 471 34.93 17.00 -39.04
CA LYS A 471 34.52 15.64 -39.42
C LYS A 471 33.00 15.56 -39.58
N ARG A 472 32.51 14.56 -40.34
CA ARG A 472 31.09 14.33 -40.59
C ARG A 472 30.56 13.22 -39.68
N LEU A 473 29.44 13.49 -39.03
CA LEU A 473 28.71 12.53 -38.21
C LEU A 473 27.42 12.11 -38.90
N HIS A 474 27.25 10.79 -39.09
CA HIS A 474 26.03 10.22 -39.62
C HIS A 474 25.28 9.52 -38.52
N LEU A 475 23.96 9.77 -38.39
CA LEU A 475 23.08 9.08 -37.45
C LEU A 475 22.20 8.10 -38.22
N ARG A 476 22.17 6.83 -37.80
CA ARG A 476 21.36 5.80 -38.45
C ARG A 476 20.39 5.17 -37.45
N HIS A 477 19.20 4.81 -37.94
CA HIS A 477 18.14 4.11 -37.18
C HIS A 477 17.64 4.86 -35.93
N LEU A 478 17.58 6.19 -35.99
CA LEU A 478 16.86 7.02 -35.03
C LEU A 478 15.36 6.89 -35.26
N SER A 479 14.57 6.87 -34.18
CA SER A 479 13.11 6.87 -34.33
C SER A 479 12.61 8.20 -34.93
N PRO A 480 11.52 8.20 -35.69
CA PRO A 480 10.93 9.40 -36.28
C PRO A 480 10.69 10.50 -35.23
N ASP A 481 10.23 10.13 -34.01
CA ASP A 481 9.98 11.08 -32.92
C ASP A 481 11.27 11.78 -32.42
N CYS A 482 12.43 11.13 -32.55
CA CYS A 482 13.72 11.75 -32.21
C CYS A 482 14.16 12.74 -33.29
N LEU A 483 13.82 12.45 -34.55
CA LEU A 483 14.19 13.31 -35.68
C LEU A 483 13.47 14.67 -35.66
N ASP A 484 12.23 14.70 -35.17
CA ASP A 484 11.46 15.94 -35.06
C ASP A 484 12.01 16.90 -34.00
N VAL A 485 12.72 16.37 -33.00
CA VAL A 485 13.30 17.13 -31.88
C VAL A 485 14.76 17.53 -32.14
N LEU A 486 15.46 16.87 -33.07
CA LEU A 486 16.86 17.15 -33.44
C LEU A 486 16.95 18.36 -34.42
N GLU A 487 16.53 19.57 -33.97
CA GLU A 487 16.54 20.76 -34.84
C GLU A 487 17.94 21.15 -35.30
N LYS A 488 18.93 21.08 -34.43
CA LYS A 488 20.31 21.50 -34.72
C LYS A 488 21.12 20.47 -35.51
N ALA A 489 20.78 19.20 -35.42
CA ALA A 489 21.49 18.13 -36.11
C ALA A 489 21.09 18.02 -37.59
N LYS A 490 19.90 18.53 -37.98
CA LYS A 490 19.37 18.42 -39.36
C LYS A 490 20.30 19.03 -40.44
N ASP A 491 21.01 20.11 -40.10
CA ASP A 491 21.91 20.80 -41.02
C ASP A 491 23.36 20.29 -40.97
N MET A 492 23.70 19.46 -39.98
CA MET A 492 25.09 19.04 -39.70
C MET A 492 25.31 17.54 -39.87
N VAL A 493 24.26 16.77 -40.07
CA VAL A 493 24.30 15.30 -40.02
C VAL A 493 23.47 14.72 -41.15
N GLU A 494 24.04 13.81 -41.93
CA GLU A 494 23.26 12.97 -42.86
C GLU A 494 22.44 11.95 -42.07
N ILE A 495 21.11 12.08 -42.15
CA ILE A 495 20.17 11.19 -41.48
C ILE A 495 19.64 10.22 -42.53
N HIS A 496 19.95 8.93 -42.38
CA HIS A 496 19.39 7.90 -43.24
C HIS A 496 18.09 7.36 -42.67
N VAL A 497 16.98 7.84 -43.19
CA VAL A 497 15.60 7.44 -42.83
C VAL A 497 15.16 6.33 -43.78
N GLY A 498 15.52 5.09 -43.57
CA GLY A 498 15.15 4.08 -44.52
C GLY A 498 14.70 2.72 -43.97
N GLU A 499 15.07 2.40 -42.74
CA GLU A 499 14.82 1.04 -42.17
C GLU A 499 14.52 1.08 -40.66
N ASP A 500 13.86 2.15 -40.14
CA ASP A 500 13.60 2.27 -38.72
C ASP A 500 12.54 1.29 -38.24
N PRO A 501 12.82 0.52 -37.19
CA PRO A 501 11.76 -0.25 -36.54
C PRO A 501 10.73 0.72 -35.94
N HIS A 502 9.45 0.50 -36.28
CA HIS A 502 8.33 1.26 -35.74
C HIS A 502 8.19 1.05 -34.24
N TYR A 503 8.89 1.82 -33.43
CA TYR A 503 8.58 1.96 -32.01
C TYR A 503 8.29 3.44 -31.72
N HIS A 504 7.17 3.67 -31.04
CA HIS A 504 6.82 4.99 -30.55
C HIS A 504 7.53 5.25 -29.21
N LEU A 505 7.99 6.48 -28.97
CA LEU A 505 8.35 6.94 -27.64
C LEU A 505 7.12 6.75 -26.76
N ALA A 506 7.20 5.74 -25.88
CA ALA A 506 6.24 5.43 -24.82
C ALA A 506 4.78 5.79 -25.15
N ASP A 507 4.20 5.16 -26.16
CA ASP A 507 2.75 5.23 -26.33
C ASP A 507 2.11 4.37 -25.24
N ASP A 508 1.42 5.05 -24.33
CA ASP A 508 0.91 4.54 -23.06
C ASP A 508 -0.37 3.71 -23.29
N LYS A 509 -0.28 2.71 -24.17
CA LYS A 509 -1.33 1.70 -24.35
C LYS A 509 -1.17 0.54 -23.38
N LEU A 510 -1.15 0.86 -22.10
CA LEU A 510 -1.54 -0.08 -21.06
C LEU A 510 -3.06 0.05 -20.86
N GLY A 511 -3.79 -0.59 -21.76
CA GLY A 511 -5.22 -0.74 -21.69
C GLY A 511 -5.66 -1.68 -20.58
#